data_ea05531be0c90cf3f24bcf05cce2d684
#
_entry.id   ea05531be0c90cf3f24bcf05cce2d684
#
_cell.length_a   1.000
_cell.length_b   1.000
_cell.length_c   1.000
_cell.angle_alpha   90.00
_cell.angle_beta   90.00
_cell.angle_gamma   90.00
#
_symmetry.space_group_name_H-M   'P 1'
#
loop_
_entity.id
_entity.type
_entity.pdbx_description
1 polymer ?
#
loop_
_entity_poly.entity_id
_entity_poly.type
_entity_poly.pdbx_seq_one_letter_code
_entity_poly.pdbx_strand_id
1 'polypeptide(L)'
;AMPEYGVFGPGNPRGRGFHFGVREHAMGAVCNGMALYGSLRPFCATFLVFSDYMKPAIRLAALMKIPVIYIFTHDSIYVGEDGPTHQPIEHLAALRIIPDLLVLRPGDAQETALAWKTALARHDGPTALVLTRQNLPVYPKADPDWADSFRRGAYIVKDPAGSPEVVVLATGSEVSLAVQAAEASGRKVRVVSMPSRELFLAQDRAFREKILPPGVRVIVAEVGVSCGWDGFVRDRKDLFTIDGFGLSGPGPKVAEALHRDQSSLEKLIRG
;
A
#
# COMPACT_ATOMS: atom_id res chain seq x y z
N ALA A 1 -0.61 -13.82 -15.73
CA ALA A 1 -1.76 -14.32 -16.51
C ALA A 1 -2.52 -15.34 -15.65
N MET A 2 -3.83 -15.34 -15.74
CA MET A 2 -4.67 -16.37 -15.12
C MET A 2 -4.80 -17.53 -16.11
N PRO A 3 -4.16 -18.68 -15.85
CA PRO A 3 -4.05 -19.77 -16.83
C PRO A 3 -5.40 -20.29 -17.32
N GLU A 4 -6.42 -20.31 -16.44
CA GLU A 4 -7.77 -20.79 -16.72
C GLU A 4 -8.53 -19.99 -17.79
N TYR A 5 -8.16 -18.74 -18.04
CA TYR A 5 -8.82 -17.89 -19.04
C TYR A 5 -8.09 -17.83 -20.37
N GLY A 6 -6.91 -18.43 -20.46
CA GLY A 6 -6.07 -18.46 -21.66
C GLY A 6 -5.55 -17.10 -22.13
N VAL A 7 -4.58 -17.15 -23.02
CA VAL A 7 -3.97 -15.97 -23.62
C VAL A 7 -4.73 -15.58 -24.88
N PHE A 8 -5.05 -14.30 -25.03
CA PHE A 8 -5.65 -13.73 -26.24
C PHE A 8 -4.64 -13.76 -27.41
N GLY A 9 -5.09 -14.21 -28.57
CA GLY A 9 -4.28 -14.28 -29.77
C GLY A 9 -4.99 -14.95 -30.93
N PRO A 10 -4.33 -15.08 -32.11
CA PRO A 10 -4.97 -15.66 -33.30
C PRO A 10 -5.58 -17.03 -33.11
N GLY A 11 -4.97 -17.86 -32.26
CA GLY A 11 -5.48 -19.21 -31.90
C GLY A 11 -6.50 -19.24 -30.76
N ASN A 12 -6.71 -18.13 -30.06
CA ASN A 12 -7.63 -18.01 -28.95
C ASN A 12 -8.24 -16.61 -28.80
N PRO A 13 -9.16 -16.20 -29.68
CA PRO A 13 -9.77 -14.87 -29.65
C PRO A 13 -10.69 -14.64 -28.44
N ARG A 14 -10.97 -15.68 -27.65
CA ARG A 14 -11.73 -15.60 -26.38
C ARG A 14 -10.84 -15.53 -25.15
N GLY A 15 -9.52 -15.62 -25.31
CA GLY A 15 -8.56 -15.49 -24.22
C GLY A 15 -8.68 -14.12 -23.55
N ARG A 16 -8.51 -14.10 -22.22
CA ARG A 16 -8.63 -12.88 -21.40
C ARG A 16 -7.31 -12.35 -20.88
N GLY A 17 -6.22 -13.09 -21.07
CA GLY A 17 -4.87 -12.69 -20.69
C GLY A 17 -4.12 -12.09 -21.86
N PHE A 18 -3.44 -10.96 -21.64
CA PHE A 18 -2.58 -10.29 -22.62
C PHE A 18 -1.15 -10.28 -22.12
N HIS A 19 -0.20 -10.67 -22.96
CA HIS A 19 1.23 -10.59 -22.67
C HIS A 19 1.83 -9.40 -23.41
N PHE A 20 2.30 -8.40 -22.67
CA PHE A 20 2.83 -7.16 -23.22
C PHE A 20 4.36 -7.17 -23.36
N GLY A 21 5.05 -8.08 -22.66
CA GLY A 21 6.51 -7.99 -22.51
C GLY A 21 6.89 -6.71 -21.74
N VAL A 22 8.06 -6.18 -21.99
CA VAL A 22 8.57 -4.95 -21.33
C VAL A 22 7.96 -3.71 -22.02
N ARG A 23 6.68 -3.42 -21.76
CA ARG A 23 5.92 -2.32 -22.39
C ARG A 23 4.85 -1.76 -21.44
N GLU A 24 5.26 -1.27 -20.29
CA GLU A 24 4.35 -0.83 -19.22
C GLU A 24 3.44 0.30 -19.65
N HIS A 25 3.97 1.30 -20.38
CA HIS A 25 3.15 2.39 -20.90
C HIS A 25 2.06 1.89 -21.87
N ALA A 26 2.44 1.04 -22.82
CA ALA A 26 1.47 0.46 -23.77
C ALA A 26 0.43 -0.41 -23.07
N MET A 27 0.83 -1.20 -22.08
CA MET A 27 -0.08 -2.01 -21.25
C MET A 27 -1.11 -1.13 -20.55
N GLY A 28 -0.68 -0.06 -19.89
CA GLY A 28 -1.57 0.90 -19.23
C GLY A 28 -2.50 1.61 -20.22
N ALA A 29 -1.97 2.06 -21.37
CA ALA A 29 -2.75 2.74 -22.40
C ALA A 29 -3.81 1.83 -23.04
N VAL A 30 -3.49 0.56 -23.31
CA VAL A 30 -4.45 -0.44 -23.79
C VAL A 30 -5.56 -0.66 -22.75
N CYS A 31 -5.23 -0.80 -21.47
CA CYS A 31 -6.23 -0.90 -20.41
C CYS A 31 -7.14 0.34 -20.37
N ASN A 32 -6.59 1.54 -20.56
CA ASN A 32 -7.40 2.75 -20.66
C ASN A 32 -8.39 2.70 -21.83
N GLY A 33 -7.93 2.26 -23.00
CA GLY A 33 -8.79 2.09 -24.19
C GLY A 33 -9.88 1.05 -23.96
N MET A 34 -9.56 -0.08 -23.31
CA MET A 34 -10.54 -1.11 -22.95
C MET A 34 -11.59 -0.61 -21.96
N ALA A 35 -11.18 0.20 -20.97
CA ALA A 35 -12.12 0.80 -20.02
C ALA A 35 -13.04 1.84 -20.69
N LEU A 36 -12.50 2.64 -21.62
CA LEU A 36 -13.27 3.63 -22.41
C LEU A 36 -14.29 2.97 -23.31
N TYR A 37 -14.03 1.76 -23.81
CA TYR A 37 -15.01 0.98 -24.56
C TYR A 37 -16.29 0.67 -23.75
N GLY A 38 -16.19 0.67 -22.42
CA GLY A 38 -17.33 0.66 -21.49
C GLY A 38 -17.87 -0.70 -21.07
N SER A 39 -17.53 -1.77 -21.78
CA SER A 39 -18.04 -3.14 -21.48
C SER A 39 -17.04 -4.01 -20.72
N LEU A 40 -15.86 -3.48 -20.44
CA LEU A 40 -14.75 -4.21 -19.84
C LEU A 40 -14.27 -3.55 -18.56
N ARG A 41 -13.86 -4.36 -17.59
CA ARG A 41 -13.18 -3.93 -16.38
C ARG A 41 -11.74 -4.44 -16.42
N PRO A 42 -10.82 -3.74 -17.09
CA PRO A 42 -9.45 -4.20 -17.25
C PRO A 42 -8.65 -4.01 -15.97
N PHE A 43 -7.69 -4.92 -15.76
CA PHE A 43 -6.60 -4.71 -14.83
C PHE A 43 -5.27 -5.09 -15.49
N CYS A 44 -4.19 -4.49 -15.05
CA CYS A 44 -2.85 -4.82 -15.48
C CYS A 44 -1.88 -4.82 -14.30
N ALA A 45 -0.77 -5.56 -14.44
CA ALA A 45 0.16 -5.78 -13.34
C ALA A 45 1.61 -5.67 -13.80
N THR A 46 2.43 -5.05 -12.95
CA THR A 46 3.89 -5.00 -13.04
C THR A 46 4.49 -4.78 -11.65
N PHE A 47 5.82 -4.73 -11.52
CA PHE A 47 6.46 -4.31 -10.27
C PHE A 47 6.24 -2.82 -10.02
N LEU A 48 6.20 -2.42 -8.74
CA LEU A 48 5.91 -1.03 -8.38
C LEU A 48 6.93 -0.04 -8.97
N VAL A 49 8.20 -0.40 -9.01
CA VAL A 49 9.25 0.46 -9.61
C VAL A 49 8.94 0.82 -11.06
N PHE A 50 8.31 -0.07 -11.82
CA PHE A 50 7.95 0.16 -13.22
C PHE A 50 6.67 1.00 -13.40
N SER A 51 6.04 1.41 -12.31
CA SER A 51 4.99 2.44 -12.38
C SER A 51 5.51 3.74 -13.00
N ASP A 52 6.82 4.01 -12.92
CA ASP A 52 7.45 5.16 -13.55
C ASP A 52 7.29 5.16 -15.07
N TYR A 53 7.42 4.00 -15.72
CA TYR A 53 7.17 3.87 -17.16
C TYR A 53 5.69 3.91 -17.53
N MET A 54 4.80 3.57 -16.59
CA MET A 54 3.34 3.57 -16.81
C MET A 54 2.68 4.89 -16.39
N LYS A 55 3.35 5.75 -15.65
CA LYS A 55 2.79 6.95 -15.00
C LYS A 55 1.97 7.86 -15.93
N PRO A 56 2.37 8.14 -17.19
CA PRO A 56 1.54 8.94 -18.08
C PRO A 56 0.17 8.31 -18.38
N ALA A 57 0.12 6.98 -18.55
CA ALA A 57 -1.14 6.26 -18.77
C ALA A 57 -2.03 6.29 -17.53
N ILE A 58 -1.46 6.10 -16.33
CA ILE A 58 -2.16 6.19 -15.03
C ILE A 58 -2.75 7.60 -14.86
N ARG A 59 -1.95 8.64 -15.14
CA ARG A 59 -2.39 10.03 -15.04
C ARG A 59 -3.56 10.32 -15.96
N LEU A 60 -3.54 9.82 -17.20
CA LEU A 60 -4.65 9.97 -18.15
C LEU A 60 -5.91 9.22 -17.67
N ALA A 61 -5.77 8.02 -17.11
CA ALA A 61 -6.91 7.31 -16.53
C ALA A 61 -7.57 8.11 -15.40
N ALA A 62 -6.76 8.72 -14.52
CA ALA A 62 -7.25 9.58 -13.46
C ALA A 62 -7.95 10.83 -13.98
N LEU A 63 -7.33 11.52 -14.95
CA LEU A 63 -7.91 12.71 -15.60
C LEU A 63 -9.25 12.42 -16.29
N MET A 64 -9.36 11.26 -16.95
CA MET A 64 -10.58 10.81 -17.63
C MET A 64 -11.58 10.14 -16.68
N LYS A 65 -11.22 9.94 -15.41
CA LYS A 65 -12.04 9.26 -14.38
C LYS A 65 -12.49 7.86 -14.80
N ILE A 66 -11.63 7.12 -15.51
CA ILE A 66 -11.94 5.77 -15.99
C ILE A 66 -11.48 4.70 -15.00
N PRO A 67 -12.29 3.64 -14.82
CA PRO A 67 -12.09 2.68 -13.74
C PRO A 67 -11.12 1.55 -14.11
N VAL A 68 -9.85 1.86 -14.35
CA VAL A 68 -8.78 0.87 -14.55
C VAL A 68 -8.20 0.44 -13.20
N ILE A 69 -7.85 -0.83 -13.05
CA ILE A 69 -7.17 -1.35 -11.86
C ILE A 69 -5.71 -1.63 -12.23
N TYR A 70 -4.79 -0.89 -11.60
CA TYR A 70 -3.35 -1.08 -11.71
C TYR A 70 -2.85 -1.89 -10.52
N ILE A 71 -2.21 -3.02 -10.76
CA ILE A 71 -1.67 -3.87 -9.71
C ILE A 71 -0.15 -3.73 -9.75
N PHE A 72 0.41 -3.29 -8.63
CA PHE A 72 1.85 -3.15 -8.45
C PHE A 72 2.32 -4.10 -7.36
N THR A 73 3.16 -5.06 -7.74
CA THR A 73 3.79 -5.98 -6.80
C THR A 73 5.21 -5.54 -6.48
N HIS A 74 5.86 -6.22 -5.53
CA HIS A 74 7.26 -5.92 -5.19
C HIS A 74 7.42 -4.49 -4.65
N ASP A 75 6.64 -4.16 -3.63
CA ASP A 75 6.32 -2.82 -3.16
C ASP A 75 7.40 -2.11 -2.34
N SER A 76 8.51 -2.78 -2.00
CA SER A 76 9.48 -2.24 -1.04
C SER A 76 10.88 -2.83 -1.20
N ILE A 77 11.78 -2.52 -0.26
CA ILE A 77 13.14 -3.07 -0.17
C ILE A 77 13.16 -4.61 -0.08
N TYR A 78 12.04 -5.25 0.22
CA TYR A 78 11.88 -6.70 0.21
C TYR A 78 11.89 -7.32 -1.20
N VAL A 79 12.02 -6.52 -2.26
CA VAL A 79 12.44 -7.01 -3.59
C VAL A 79 13.74 -7.80 -3.47
N GLY A 80 14.65 -7.35 -2.61
CA GLY A 80 15.79 -8.14 -2.20
C GLY A 80 17.00 -7.98 -3.10
N GLU A 81 17.49 -9.09 -3.64
CA GLU A 81 18.77 -9.18 -4.34
C GLU A 81 18.85 -8.36 -5.64
N ASP A 82 17.72 -8.09 -6.29
CA ASP A 82 17.65 -7.20 -7.46
C ASP A 82 18.16 -5.79 -7.15
N GLY A 83 18.11 -5.42 -5.88
CA GLY A 83 18.75 -4.23 -5.34
C GLY A 83 18.04 -2.90 -5.65
N PRO A 84 18.73 -1.78 -5.44
CA PRO A 84 18.16 -0.43 -5.50
C PRO A 84 17.47 -0.09 -6.81
N THR A 85 17.88 -0.67 -7.93
CA THR A 85 17.27 -0.41 -9.25
C THR A 85 15.84 -0.95 -9.37
N HIS A 86 15.45 -1.89 -8.50
CA HIS A 86 14.14 -2.54 -8.51
C HIS A 86 13.35 -2.31 -7.22
N GLN A 87 13.99 -1.78 -6.18
CA GLN A 87 13.36 -1.47 -4.89
C GLN A 87 12.69 -0.09 -4.95
N PRO A 88 11.35 -0.02 -4.93
CA PRO A 88 10.67 1.27 -4.94
C PRO A 88 10.81 1.96 -3.59
N ILE A 89 11.12 3.25 -3.61
CA ILE A 89 11.26 4.11 -2.43
C ILE A 89 10.26 5.27 -2.50
N GLU A 90 10.32 6.09 -3.55
CA GLU A 90 9.48 7.28 -3.75
C GLU A 90 8.16 6.96 -4.46
N HIS A 91 7.99 5.78 -5.02
CA HIS A 91 6.89 5.44 -5.93
C HIS A 91 5.51 5.52 -5.29
N LEU A 92 5.37 5.12 -4.00
CA LEU A 92 4.11 5.27 -3.26
C LEU A 92 3.70 6.72 -3.15
N ALA A 93 4.63 7.61 -2.75
CA ALA A 93 4.37 9.04 -2.66
C ALA A 93 4.03 9.61 -4.04
N ALA A 94 4.77 9.21 -5.09
CA ALA A 94 4.55 9.64 -6.47
C ALA A 94 3.19 9.22 -7.03
N LEU A 95 2.67 8.04 -6.65
CA LEU A 95 1.31 7.62 -7.01
C LEU A 95 0.25 8.40 -6.22
N ARG A 96 0.45 8.60 -4.92
CA ARG A 96 -0.50 9.29 -4.04
C ARG A 96 -0.71 10.77 -4.39
N ILE A 97 0.24 11.42 -5.07
CA ILE A 97 0.08 12.81 -5.52
C ILE A 97 -0.69 12.94 -6.83
N ILE A 98 -1.04 11.85 -7.52
CA ILE A 98 -1.87 11.89 -8.73
C ILE A 98 -3.33 12.12 -8.31
N PRO A 99 -3.97 13.25 -8.68
CA PRO A 99 -5.37 13.50 -8.34
C PRO A 99 -6.28 12.39 -8.86
N ASP A 100 -7.33 12.06 -8.12
CA ASP A 100 -8.34 11.05 -8.46
C ASP A 100 -7.82 9.59 -8.61
N LEU A 101 -6.53 9.33 -8.38
CA LEU A 101 -6.01 7.97 -8.24
C LEU A 101 -6.20 7.49 -6.80
N LEU A 102 -6.95 6.41 -6.61
CA LEU A 102 -7.02 5.73 -5.32
C LEU A 102 -5.85 4.76 -5.17
N VAL A 103 -5.04 4.94 -4.14
CA VAL A 103 -3.94 4.01 -3.81
C VAL A 103 -4.33 3.19 -2.59
N LEU A 104 -4.29 1.86 -2.74
CA LEU A 104 -4.55 0.89 -1.68
C LEU A 104 -3.32 0.01 -1.46
N ARG A 105 -2.75 0.03 -0.27
CA ARG A 105 -1.61 -0.81 0.14
C ARG A 105 -2.02 -1.73 1.29
N PRO A 106 -2.62 -2.90 0.98
CA PRO A 106 -3.10 -3.84 1.99
C PRO A 106 -1.95 -4.56 2.71
N GLY A 107 -2.15 -4.86 4.00
CA GLY A 107 -1.15 -5.49 4.88
C GLY A 107 -1.31 -6.99 5.06
N ASP A 108 -2.41 -7.61 4.60
CA ASP A 108 -2.63 -9.04 4.63
C ASP A 108 -3.61 -9.52 3.54
N ALA A 109 -3.88 -10.83 3.49
CA ALA A 109 -4.77 -11.42 2.48
C ALA A 109 -6.23 -10.94 2.63
N GLN A 110 -6.71 -10.69 3.84
CA GLN A 110 -8.08 -10.20 4.07
C GLN A 110 -8.23 -8.74 3.61
N GLU A 111 -7.26 -7.90 3.92
CA GLU A 111 -7.19 -6.54 3.39
C GLU A 111 -7.08 -6.53 1.85
N THR A 112 -6.28 -7.45 1.28
CA THR A 112 -6.16 -7.60 -0.18
C THR A 112 -7.50 -7.92 -0.82
N ALA A 113 -8.30 -8.83 -0.23
CA ALA A 113 -9.64 -9.14 -0.72
C ALA A 113 -10.58 -7.91 -0.67
N LEU A 114 -10.51 -7.11 0.41
CA LEU A 114 -11.29 -5.86 0.51
C LEU A 114 -10.78 -4.79 -0.47
N ALA A 115 -9.47 -4.69 -0.68
CA ALA A 115 -8.89 -3.77 -1.66
C ALA A 115 -9.38 -4.08 -3.08
N TRP A 116 -9.42 -5.36 -3.47
CA TRP A 116 -10.03 -5.80 -4.72
C TRP A 116 -11.52 -5.46 -4.80
N LYS A 117 -12.29 -5.74 -3.74
CA LYS A 117 -13.71 -5.38 -3.68
C LYS A 117 -13.94 -3.88 -3.83
N THR A 118 -13.11 -3.06 -3.18
CA THR A 118 -13.15 -1.60 -3.28
C THR A 118 -12.81 -1.13 -4.69
N ALA A 119 -11.74 -1.67 -5.29
CA ALA A 119 -11.32 -1.33 -6.64
C ALA A 119 -12.39 -1.71 -7.69
N LEU A 120 -13.02 -2.88 -7.55
CA LEU A 120 -14.09 -3.33 -8.45
C LEU A 120 -15.37 -2.50 -8.31
N ALA A 121 -15.69 -2.03 -7.10
CA ALA A 121 -16.86 -1.19 -6.86
C ALA A 121 -16.67 0.27 -7.30
N ARG A 122 -15.43 0.72 -7.52
CA ARG A 122 -15.14 2.10 -7.91
C ARG A 122 -15.34 2.29 -9.42
N HIS A 123 -16.14 3.28 -9.81
CA HIS A 123 -16.47 3.60 -11.21
C HIS A 123 -16.04 5.00 -11.64
N ASP A 124 -15.58 5.84 -10.73
CA ASP A 124 -15.28 7.27 -10.91
C ASP A 124 -13.79 7.59 -11.02
N GLY A 125 -12.96 6.57 -11.21
CA GLY A 125 -11.52 6.75 -11.38
C GLY A 125 -10.71 5.47 -11.21
N PRO A 126 -9.42 5.51 -11.51
CA PRO A 126 -8.54 4.35 -11.41
C PRO A 126 -8.16 4.03 -9.96
N THR A 127 -7.80 2.78 -9.74
CA THR A 127 -7.29 2.30 -8.46
C THR A 127 -5.94 1.60 -8.65
N ALA A 128 -4.96 1.94 -7.83
CA ALA A 128 -3.69 1.23 -7.71
C ALA A 128 -3.73 0.31 -6.48
N LEU A 129 -3.55 -0.99 -6.68
CA LEU A 129 -3.35 -1.98 -5.63
C LEU A 129 -1.85 -2.24 -5.51
N VAL A 130 -1.27 -1.94 -4.36
CA VAL A 130 0.17 -2.09 -4.10
C VAL A 130 0.39 -3.28 -3.17
N LEU A 131 1.05 -4.30 -3.67
CA LEU A 131 1.18 -5.61 -3.05
C LEU A 131 2.65 -5.97 -2.82
N THR A 132 2.89 -6.77 -1.79
CA THR A 132 4.24 -7.21 -1.42
C THR A 132 4.81 -8.30 -2.33
N ARG A 133 6.14 -8.47 -2.33
CA ARG A 133 6.81 -9.65 -2.87
C ARG A 133 6.71 -10.84 -1.91
N GLN A 134 6.95 -10.59 -0.63
CA GLN A 134 6.98 -11.59 0.42
C GLN A 134 5.58 -11.98 0.89
N ASN A 135 5.46 -13.19 1.43
CA ASN A 135 4.26 -13.63 2.10
C ASN A 135 4.08 -12.88 3.43
N LEU A 136 2.84 -12.49 3.70
CA LEU A 136 2.46 -11.83 4.94
C LEU A 136 1.51 -12.70 5.76
N PRO A 137 1.64 -12.74 7.09
CA PRO A 137 0.68 -13.41 7.95
C PRO A 137 -0.65 -12.63 7.96
N VAL A 138 -1.75 -13.35 8.08
CA VAL A 138 -3.04 -12.75 8.44
C VAL A 138 -3.03 -12.48 9.94
N TYR A 139 -3.28 -11.23 10.32
CA TYR A 139 -3.28 -10.81 11.72
C TYR A 139 -4.71 -10.59 12.24
N PRO A 140 -4.95 -10.82 13.56
CA PRO A 140 -6.22 -10.46 14.20
C PRO A 140 -6.52 -8.96 14.08
N LYS A 141 -7.78 -8.60 14.06
CA LYS A 141 -8.25 -7.22 13.97
C LYS A 141 -9.11 -6.89 15.19
N ALA A 142 -8.67 -5.91 15.98
CA ALA A 142 -9.37 -5.50 17.19
C ALA A 142 -10.66 -4.70 16.90
N ASP A 143 -10.72 -3.97 15.80
CA ASP A 143 -11.94 -3.26 15.38
C ASP A 143 -12.96 -4.28 14.83
N PRO A 144 -14.13 -4.45 15.46
CA PRO A 144 -15.15 -5.38 14.97
C PRO A 144 -15.72 -4.96 13.60
N ASP A 145 -15.70 -3.66 13.30
CA ASP A 145 -16.17 -3.07 12.05
C ASP A 145 -15.01 -2.78 11.07
N TRP A 146 -13.90 -3.50 11.22
CA TRP A 146 -12.67 -3.24 10.47
C TRP A 146 -12.87 -3.18 8.95
N ALA A 147 -13.79 -3.98 8.40
CA ALA A 147 -14.04 -4.01 6.95
C ALA A 147 -14.67 -2.70 6.45
N ASP A 148 -15.52 -2.06 7.24
CA ASP A 148 -16.10 -0.76 6.92
C ASP A 148 -15.11 0.36 7.20
N SER A 149 -14.36 0.27 8.30
CA SER A 149 -13.27 1.19 8.62
C SER A 149 -12.15 1.14 7.56
N PHE A 150 -11.84 -0.05 7.01
CA PHE A 150 -10.90 -0.21 5.88
C PHE A 150 -11.32 0.65 4.67
N ARG A 151 -12.61 0.62 4.30
CA ARG A 151 -13.13 1.43 3.18
C ARG A 151 -13.06 2.94 3.45
N ARG A 152 -12.95 3.33 4.71
CA ARG A 152 -12.71 4.71 5.16
C ARG A 152 -11.22 5.06 5.25
N GLY A 153 -10.33 4.14 4.91
CA GLY A 153 -8.90 4.35 4.74
C GLY A 153 -8.02 3.94 5.91
N ALA A 154 -8.56 3.68 7.10
CA ALA A 154 -7.78 3.18 8.24
C ALA A 154 -8.66 2.47 9.27
N TYR A 155 -8.08 1.54 10.03
CA TYR A 155 -8.75 0.85 11.14
C TYR A 155 -7.76 0.42 12.23
N ILE A 156 -8.28 0.10 13.42
CA ILE A 156 -7.47 -0.34 14.56
C ILE A 156 -7.23 -1.85 14.46
N VAL A 157 -5.97 -2.24 14.28
CA VAL A 157 -5.53 -3.65 14.25
C VAL A 157 -5.39 -4.20 15.66
N LYS A 158 -4.77 -3.41 16.56
CA LYS A 158 -4.51 -3.78 17.95
C LYS A 158 -4.75 -2.56 18.84
N ASP A 159 -5.48 -2.75 19.93
CA ASP A 159 -5.71 -1.71 20.92
C ASP A 159 -5.29 -2.21 22.32
N PRO A 160 -4.59 -1.40 23.13
CA PRO A 160 -4.25 -1.77 24.49
C PRO A 160 -5.46 -1.63 25.41
N ALA A 161 -5.40 -2.25 26.57
CA ALA A 161 -6.34 -1.94 27.66
C ALA A 161 -6.13 -0.51 28.15
N GLY A 162 -7.16 0.34 28.01
CA GLY A 162 -7.11 1.77 28.34
C GLY A 162 -6.49 2.64 27.25
N SER A 163 -6.12 3.86 27.59
CA SER A 163 -5.59 4.81 26.61
C SER A 163 -4.21 4.40 26.10
N PRO A 164 -3.95 4.46 24.78
CA PRO A 164 -2.64 4.20 24.23
C PRO A 164 -1.64 5.31 24.61
N GLU A 165 -0.41 4.92 24.89
CA GLU A 165 0.73 5.83 25.06
C GLU A 165 1.34 6.21 23.72
N VAL A 166 1.30 5.27 22.76
CA VAL A 166 1.83 5.41 21.41
C VAL A 166 0.85 4.79 20.41
N VAL A 167 0.68 5.44 19.27
CA VAL A 167 0.03 4.87 18.10
C VAL A 167 1.10 4.57 17.06
N VAL A 168 1.16 3.33 16.57
CA VAL A 168 1.94 2.98 15.37
C VAL A 168 0.98 2.93 14.20
N LEU A 169 1.12 3.88 13.30
CA LEU A 169 0.37 3.98 12.05
C LEU A 169 1.18 3.31 10.95
N ALA A 170 0.71 2.19 10.46
CA ALA A 170 1.43 1.38 9.47
C ALA A 170 0.64 1.14 8.19
N THR A 171 1.33 0.87 7.08
CA THR A 171 0.73 0.50 5.80
C THR A 171 1.36 -0.79 5.26
N GLY A 172 0.62 -1.58 4.51
CA GLY A 172 1.16 -2.76 3.83
C GLY A 172 1.89 -3.72 4.77
N SER A 173 3.06 -4.18 4.37
CA SER A 173 3.87 -5.15 5.14
C SER A 173 4.27 -4.66 6.53
N GLU A 174 4.35 -3.37 6.74
CA GLU A 174 4.75 -2.78 8.02
C GLU A 174 3.67 -2.95 9.11
N VAL A 175 2.43 -3.30 8.75
CA VAL A 175 1.37 -3.56 9.75
C VAL A 175 1.70 -4.78 10.62
N SER A 176 2.11 -5.90 10.01
CA SER A 176 2.51 -7.09 10.78
C SER A 176 3.78 -6.85 11.60
N LEU A 177 4.73 -6.09 11.06
CA LEU A 177 5.93 -5.64 11.77
C LEU A 177 5.55 -4.78 13.00
N ALA A 178 4.60 -3.85 12.84
CA ALA A 178 4.12 -2.98 13.91
C ALA A 178 3.43 -3.76 15.03
N VAL A 179 2.64 -4.80 14.70
CA VAL A 179 2.02 -5.68 15.69
C VAL A 179 3.09 -6.39 16.54
N GLN A 180 4.09 -6.98 15.89
CA GLN A 180 5.19 -7.67 16.56
C GLN A 180 6.02 -6.72 17.43
N ALA A 181 6.39 -5.55 16.92
CA ALA A 181 7.14 -4.55 17.66
C ALA A 181 6.35 -4.00 18.86
N ALA A 182 5.04 -3.80 18.71
CA ALA A 182 4.15 -3.36 19.79
C ALA A 182 4.10 -4.40 20.92
N GLU A 183 4.00 -5.69 20.59
CA GLU A 183 4.00 -6.78 21.57
C GLU A 183 5.33 -6.88 22.33
N ALA A 184 6.44 -6.78 21.62
CA ALA A 184 7.78 -6.86 22.22
C ALA A 184 8.12 -5.61 23.06
N SER A 185 7.52 -4.45 22.76
CA SER A 185 7.85 -3.18 23.45
C SER A 185 7.47 -3.13 24.93
N GLY A 186 6.45 -3.89 25.34
CA GLY A 186 5.88 -3.82 26.69
C GLY A 186 5.11 -2.53 27.00
N ARG A 187 4.89 -1.66 25.99
CA ARG A 187 4.16 -0.37 26.11
C ARG A 187 2.69 -0.53 25.73
N LYS A 188 1.87 0.43 26.11
CA LYS A 188 0.46 0.52 25.66
C LYS A 188 0.40 1.09 24.26
N VAL A 189 0.52 0.22 23.25
CA VAL A 189 0.58 0.61 21.85
C VAL A 189 -0.73 0.28 21.15
N ARG A 190 -1.30 1.27 20.45
CA ARG A 190 -2.31 1.05 19.43
C ARG A 190 -1.62 0.85 18.09
N VAL A 191 -1.97 -0.20 17.35
CA VAL A 191 -1.53 -0.40 15.98
C VAL A 191 -2.70 -0.11 15.04
N VAL A 192 -2.46 0.75 14.05
CA VAL A 192 -3.43 1.16 13.04
C VAL A 192 -2.92 0.70 11.67
N SER A 193 -3.75 -0.01 10.92
CA SER A 193 -3.54 -0.19 9.48
C SER A 193 -4.18 0.97 8.73
N MET A 194 -3.41 1.60 7.84
CA MET A 194 -3.88 2.66 6.95
C MET A 194 -3.67 2.26 5.48
N PRO A 195 -4.53 1.41 4.91
CA PRO A 195 -4.41 0.98 3.53
C PRO A 195 -4.54 2.13 2.52
N SER A 196 -5.23 3.22 2.86
CA SER A 196 -5.29 4.43 2.02
C SER A 196 -5.30 5.70 2.86
N ARG A 197 -4.21 6.45 2.75
CA ARG A 197 -4.07 7.77 3.39
C ARG A 197 -5.12 8.77 2.89
N GLU A 198 -5.39 8.76 1.61
CA GLU A 198 -6.29 9.70 0.95
C GLU A 198 -7.74 9.50 1.43
N LEU A 199 -8.20 8.25 1.51
CA LEU A 199 -9.52 7.94 2.05
C LEU A 199 -9.63 8.33 3.52
N PHE A 200 -8.60 8.10 4.33
CA PHE A 200 -8.59 8.49 5.73
C PHE A 200 -8.65 10.02 5.91
N LEU A 201 -7.87 10.77 5.15
CA LEU A 201 -7.85 12.24 5.23
C LEU A 201 -9.18 12.87 4.78
N ALA A 202 -9.94 12.21 3.90
CA ALA A 202 -11.26 12.63 3.47
C ALA A 202 -12.37 12.39 4.52
N GLN A 203 -12.07 11.66 5.62
CA GLN A 203 -13.06 11.38 6.66
C GLN A 203 -13.31 12.59 7.57
N ASP A 204 -14.46 12.55 8.25
CA ASP A 204 -14.80 13.51 9.29
C ASP A 204 -13.81 13.46 10.46
N ARG A 205 -13.82 14.54 11.25
CA ARG A 205 -12.91 14.70 12.39
C ARG A 205 -13.12 13.60 13.44
N ALA A 206 -14.36 13.22 13.70
CA ALA A 206 -14.69 12.24 14.73
C ALA A 206 -14.09 10.87 14.42
N PHE A 207 -14.17 10.42 13.15
CA PHE A 207 -13.54 9.18 12.72
C PHE A 207 -12.01 9.25 12.83
N ARG A 208 -11.42 10.35 12.35
CA ARG A 208 -9.96 10.50 12.40
C ARG A 208 -9.44 10.51 13.84
N GLU A 209 -10.12 11.18 14.76
CA GLU A 209 -9.75 11.22 16.18
C GLU A 209 -10.02 9.89 16.91
N LYS A 210 -11.03 9.11 16.49
CA LYS A 210 -11.22 7.73 16.97
C LYS A 210 -10.01 6.86 16.63
N ILE A 211 -9.49 6.96 15.41
CA ILE A 211 -8.35 6.17 14.93
C ILE A 211 -7.03 6.69 15.53
N LEU A 212 -6.80 8.01 15.43
CA LEU A 212 -5.60 8.70 15.91
C LEU A 212 -5.99 9.71 17.00
N PRO A 213 -6.02 9.30 18.28
CA PRO A 213 -6.46 10.17 19.37
C PRO A 213 -5.58 11.42 19.50
N PRO A 214 -6.17 12.60 19.67
CA PRO A 214 -5.40 13.82 19.89
C PRO A 214 -4.49 13.71 21.11
N GLY A 215 -3.30 14.25 20.98
CA GLY A 215 -2.36 14.29 22.10
C GLY A 215 -1.48 13.06 22.25
N VAL A 216 -1.81 11.93 21.64
CA VAL A 216 -0.99 10.71 21.66
C VAL A 216 0.17 10.84 20.67
N ARG A 217 1.34 10.29 21.01
CA ARG A 217 2.49 10.18 20.11
C ARG A 217 2.15 9.22 18.98
N VAL A 218 2.38 9.62 17.73
CA VAL A 218 2.17 8.79 16.55
C VAL A 218 3.52 8.50 15.92
N ILE A 219 3.81 7.22 15.68
CA ILE A 219 4.91 6.73 14.85
C ILE A 219 4.31 6.27 13.53
N VAL A 220 4.85 6.73 12.41
CA VAL A 220 4.47 6.25 11.08
C VAL A 220 5.45 5.22 10.61
N ALA A 221 4.97 4.04 10.21
CA ALA A 221 5.77 2.95 9.68
C ALA A 221 5.37 2.63 8.22
N GLU A 222 6.18 3.11 7.29
CA GLU A 222 6.09 2.78 5.86
C GLU A 222 7.48 2.75 5.26
N VAL A 223 7.87 1.63 4.66
CA VAL A 223 9.17 1.48 3.98
C VAL A 223 9.08 2.13 2.59
N GLY A 224 9.25 3.44 2.59
CA GLY A 224 9.23 4.38 1.48
C GLY A 224 9.59 5.76 2.01
N VAL A 225 9.58 6.79 1.14
CA VAL A 225 9.94 8.16 1.55
C VAL A 225 8.96 8.75 2.57
N SER A 226 9.50 9.62 3.42
CA SER A 226 8.72 10.34 4.44
C SER A 226 7.68 11.33 3.88
N CYS A 227 7.75 11.62 2.59
CA CYS A 227 6.90 12.60 1.91
C CYS A 227 5.39 12.35 2.13
N GLY A 228 4.72 13.33 2.70
CA GLY A 228 3.28 13.31 2.99
C GLY A 228 2.90 12.66 4.31
N TRP A 229 3.87 12.30 5.16
CA TRP A 229 3.64 11.77 6.50
C TRP A 229 3.89 12.78 7.62
N ASP A 230 4.53 13.92 7.33
CA ASP A 230 4.86 14.95 8.32
C ASP A 230 3.63 15.44 9.12
N GLY A 231 2.45 15.48 8.50
CA GLY A 231 1.21 15.91 9.16
C GLY A 231 0.66 14.92 10.20
N PHE A 232 1.20 13.70 10.29
CA PHE A 232 0.76 12.67 11.23
C PHE A 232 1.64 12.60 12.48
N VAL A 233 2.86 13.11 12.44
CA VAL A 233 3.83 13.06 13.55
C VAL A 233 4.08 14.46 14.11
N ARG A 234 4.50 14.52 15.37
CA ARG A 234 4.95 15.78 16.01
C ARG A 234 6.43 16.03 15.82
N ASP A 235 7.20 14.94 15.72
CA ASP A 235 8.64 14.96 15.54
C ASP A 235 9.02 14.04 14.39
N ARG A 236 9.85 14.48 13.47
CA ARG A 236 10.29 13.68 12.33
C ARG A 236 11.05 12.41 12.72
N LYS A 237 11.61 12.33 13.95
CA LYS A 237 12.20 11.08 14.48
C LYS A 237 11.19 9.94 14.60
N ASP A 238 9.88 10.26 14.62
CA ASP A 238 8.78 9.29 14.67
C ASP A 238 8.37 8.77 13.27
N LEU A 239 9.11 9.16 12.22
CA LEU A 239 8.96 8.63 10.88
C LEU A 239 9.88 7.41 10.68
N PHE A 240 9.29 6.23 10.77
CA PHE A 240 9.96 4.97 10.43
C PHE A 240 9.84 4.72 8.93
N THR A 241 10.57 5.56 8.15
CA THR A 241 10.54 5.66 6.69
C THR A 241 11.95 5.58 6.11
N ILE A 242 12.10 5.51 4.79
CA ILE A 242 13.41 5.49 4.12
C ILE A 242 13.45 6.66 3.14
N ASP A 243 14.34 7.63 3.37
CA ASP A 243 14.57 8.79 2.49
C ASP A 243 15.87 8.62 1.66
N GLY A 244 16.26 7.39 1.37
CA GLY A 244 17.42 7.02 0.56
C GLY A 244 17.17 5.70 -0.17
N PHE A 245 18.06 5.33 -1.08
CA PHE A 245 17.92 4.08 -1.82
C PHE A 245 18.19 2.87 -0.94
N GLY A 246 17.63 1.72 -1.37
CA GLY A 246 17.85 0.42 -0.74
C GLY A 246 19.23 -0.17 -0.98
N LEU A 247 19.39 -1.44 -0.66
CA LEU A 247 20.63 -2.21 -0.78
C LEU A 247 20.36 -3.54 -1.48
N SER A 248 21.36 -4.11 -2.15
CA SER A 248 21.25 -5.45 -2.72
C SER A 248 21.54 -6.51 -1.67
N GLY A 249 20.64 -7.47 -1.51
CA GLY A 249 20.76 -8.58 -0.56
C GLY A 249 19.38 -9.16 -0.17
N PRO A 250 19.35 -10.24 0.61
CA PRO A 250 18.08 -10.78 1.11
C PRO A 250 17.26 -9.72 1.85
N GLY A 251 15.97 -9.60 1.52
CA GLY A 251 15.10 -8.53 2.04
C GLY A 251 15.19 -8.30 3.56
N PRO A 252 15.13 -9.35 4.42
CA PRO A 252 15.31 -9.17 5.87
C PRO A 252 16.67 -8.57 6.26
N LYS A 253 17.74 -8.91 5.54
CA LYS A 253 19.08 -8.35 5.80
C LYS A 253 19.18 -6.89 5.35
N VAL A 254 18.51 -6.54 4.26
CA VAL A 254 18.38 -5.15 3.83
C VAL A 254 17.62 -4.32 4.87
N ALA A 255 16.51 -4.86 5.39
CA ALA A 255 15.73 -4.20 6.44
C ALA A 255 16.56 -4.00 7.73
N GLU A 256 17.34 -5.00 8.14
CA GLU A 256 18.25 -4.91 9.29
C GLU A 256 19.32 -3.83 9.07
N ALA A 257 19.99 -3.85 7.91
CA ALA A 257 21.05 -2.89 7.58
C ALA A 257 20.54 -1.44 7.49
N LEU A 258 19.31 -1.25 7.06
CA LEU A 258 18.65 0.07 6.99
C LEU A 258 17.92 0.45 8.29
N HIS A 259 18.00 -0.37 9.34
CA HIS A 259 17.27 -0.17 10.59
C HIS A 259 15.75 -0.03 10.38
N ARG A 260 15.18 -0.88 9.54
CA ARG A 260 13.74 -0.95 9.23
C ARG A 260 13.16 -2.33 9.54
N ASP A 261 13.79 -3.00 10.48
CA ASP A 261 13.39 -4.28 11.04
C ASP A 261 12.54 -4.11 12.33
N GLN A 262 12.02 -5.21 12.83
CA GLN A 262 11.18 -5.22 14.05
C GLN A 262 11.91 -4.61 15.27
N SER A 263 13.18 -4.94 15.47
CA SER A 263 13.93 -4.49 16.65
C SER A 263 14.14 -2.98 16.64
N SER A 264 14.33 -2.40 15.47
CA SER A 264 14.48 -0.96 15.30
C SER A 264 13.17 -0.21 15.57
N LEU A 265 12.02 -0.75 15.12
CA LEU A 265 10.71 -0.17 15.41
C LEU A 265 10.37 -0.32 16.90
N GLU A 266 10.68 -1.45 17.52
CA GLU A 266 10.52 -1.67 18.97
C GLU A 266 11.30 -0.62 19.79
N LYS A 267 12.56 -0.37 19.45
CA LYS A 267 13.39 0.66 20.11
C LYS A 267 12.75 2.04 19.96
N LEU A 268 12.26 2.37 18.76
CA LEU A 268 11.59 3.63 18.53
C LEU A 268 10.30 3.78 19.35
N ILE A 269 9.53 2.72 19.54
CA ILE A 269 8.32 2.70 20.38
C ILE A 269 8.70 2.98 21.85
N ARG A 270 9.77 2.38 22.34
CA ARG A 270 10.23 2.57 23.74
C ARG A 270 10.71 4.01 24.03
N GLY A 271 11.24 4.72 23.05
CA GLY A 271 11.69 6.12 23.12
C GLY A 271 13.19 6.21 23.18
#